data_da4635af049308c6d8e4887726b77240
#
_entry.id   da4635af049308c6d8e4887726b77240
#
_cell.length_a   1.000
_cell.length_b   1.000
_cell.length_c   1.000
_cell.angle_alpha   90.00
_cell.angle_beta   90.00
_cell.angle_gamma   90.00
#
_symmetry.space_group_name_H-M   'P 1'
#
loop_
_entity.id
_entity.type
_entity.pdbx_description
1 polymer ?
#
loop_
_entity_poly.entity_id
_entity_poly.type
_entity_poly.pdbx_seq_one_letter_code
_entity_poly.pdbx_strand_id
1 'polypeptide(L)'
;MCGFVTFFSNSKILEEKKETLREMREIIKHRGPTQDGEYMDENVYLGFKRLSILDLANGIQPYSYKDELEIVFNGEIYNYISLRDELIKEGYSFTTNSEVEVIATLYTHLGDKFVEKLRGMFSFIIWDRKKKVFLGGRDPFGIKPFYYAENETGLYVASELKSFHANPDSDCVDIDNEALHDYLTFQFVPEPKTLLKDIKVLKPGHIIKKELGKTHEISCYYSIKFNPTPGPKDEKMEEIRKVIEDSVELHMQSEVPVASFLSGGIDSTVVTALAKKHMPDLKTFTIGFDRNGYSEIDLARESADKLGLENISKIVSYEEFANELPKIIWHMDEPVADPAAIPLYFIAKEAAKHVTVILSGEGADEVFGGYTIYHEPNSLKMFDYVPGFLKKALKSGASHIPEGTRGKSFIDRGCTPMRERYVGNAKIFLDAEKEVILNKYDSKYTIKRAMNDIYDRAAQYDPITQMQFVDFNTWLTGDILVKADRMTMAHSLELRVPFLDKEVFKVASKLTADEKINGHVTKYLLRESFKSDLPFLTALDRKKLGYPVPIRLWLKDELYQWAIDIIKNSNADEFINKDAAIKLVEDHRKGPFDLSRKIWTILIFLIWHKVYIEKETPFLD
;
A
#
# COMPACT_ATOMS: atom_id res chain seq x y z
N MET A 1 4.75 11.79 9.93
CA MET A 1 5.52 10.68 9.33
C MET A 1 6.90 11.12 8.96
N CYS A 2 7.84 10.17 8.85
CA CYS A 2 9.25 10.48 8.70
C CYS A 2 9.86 9.67 7.54
N GLY A 3 11.15 9.82 7.34
CA GLY A 3 11.91 8.97 6.45
C GLY A 3 13.32 8.75 7.01
N PHE A 4 13.86 7.57 6.80
CA PHE A 4 15.22 7.27 7.19
C PHE A 4 16.01 6.60 6.06
N VAL A 5 17.33 6.79 6.14
CA VAL A 5 18.33 6.05 5.38
C VAL A 5 19.36 5.56 6.37
N THR A 6 19.68 4.29 6.33
CA THR A 6 20.64 3.69 7.25
C THR A 6 21.60 2.77 6.51
N PHE A 7 22.79 2.66 7.03
CA PHE A 7 23.83 1.77 6.52
C PHE A 7 24.52 1.08 7.68
N PHE A 8 24.56 -0.25 7.65
CA PHE A 8 25.37 -1.06 8.55
C PHE A 8 26.54 -1.67 7.78
N SER A 9 27.73 -1.25 8.09
CA SER A 9 28.93 -1.65 7.38
C SER A 9 29.48 -2.99 7.85
N ASN A 10 30.00 -3.78 6.92
CA ASN A 10 30.77 -5.00 7.22
C ASN A 10 32.20 -4.69 7.71
N SER A 11 32.65 -3.45 7.54
CA SER A 11 33.96 -2.93 7.95
C SER A 11 33.81 -1.52 8.54
N LYS A 12 34.90 -0.85 8.84
CA LYS A 12 34.83 0.55 9.27
C LYS A 12 34.31 1.43 8.14
N ILE A 13 33.35 2.31 8.44
CA ILE A 13 32.83 3.29 7.48
C ILE A 13 33.90 4.34 7.21
N LEU A 14 34.21 4.55 5.92
CA LEU A 14 35.11 5.60 5.48
C LEU A 14 34.38 6.96 5.43
N GLU A 15 35.08 8.03 5.74
CA GLU A 15 34.53 9.40 5.75
C GLU A 15 33.95 9.81 4.38
N GLU A 16 34.58 9.38 3.30
CA GLU A 16 34.10 9.62 1.93
C GLU A 16 32.70 9.05 1.65
N LYS A 17 32.31 7.96 2.34
CA LYS A 17 30.99 7.35 2.21
C LYS A 17 29.88 8.17 2.88
N LYS A 18 30.24 9.03 3.79
CA LYS A 18 29.29 9.86 4.55
C LYS A 18 28.50 10.80 3.64
N GLU A 19 29.15 11.40 2.64
CA GLU A 19 28.47 12.30 1.72
C GLU A 19 27.42 11.57 0.88
N THR A 20 27.77 10.40 0.33
CA THR A 20 26.81 9.53 -0.37
C THR A 20 25.60 9.18 0.49
N LEU A 21 25.81 8.81 1.76
CA LEU A 21 24.73 8.46 2.68
C LEU A 21 23.83 9.68 3.01
N ARG A 22 24.42 10.88 3.03
CA ARG A 22 23.66 12.13 3.15
C ARG A 22 22.84 12.43 1.91
N GLU A 23 23.40 12.25 0.71
CA GLU A 23 22.65 12.39 -0.54
C GLU A 23 21.47 11.42 -0.61
N MET A 24 21.68 10.16 -0.22
CA MET A 24 20.60 9.17 -0.09
C MET A 24 19.48 9.64 0.86
N ARG A 25 19.82 10.35 1.94
CA ARG A 25 18.86 10.92 2.89
C ARG A 25 18.17 12.16 2.32
N GLU A 26 18.91 13.04 1.62
CA GLU A 26 18.36 14.29 1.08
C GLU A 26 17.25 14.05 0.05
N ILE A 27 17.34 13.02 -0.77
CA ILE A 27 16.36 12.72 -1.82
C ILE A 27 14.96 12.43 -1.26
N ILE A 28 14.85 12.06 0.03
CA ILE A 28 13.59 11.79 0.73
C ILE A 28 13.15 12.95 1.64
N LYS A 29 13.68 14.18 1.45
CA LYS A 29 13.34 15.36 2.29
C LYS A 29 11.84 15.66 2.36
N HIS A 30 11.08 15.34 1.29
CA HIS A 30 9.63 15.53 1.22
C HIS A 30 8.87 14.72 2.29
N ARG A 31 9.43 13.62 2.80
CA ARG A 31 8.80 12.83 3.86
C ARG A 31 8.82 13.55 5.21
N GLY A 32 9.85 14.33 5.48
CA GLY A 32 10.03 14.97 6.78
C GLY A 32 10.80 16.28 6.69
N PRO A 33 10.13 17.38 6.29
CA PRO A 33 10.79 18.67 6.08
C PRO A 33 11.04 19.44 7.37
N THR A 34 10.55 18.97 8.52
CA THR A 34 10.58 19.75 9.77
C THR A 34 11.94 19.72 10.47
N GLN A 35 12.66 18.60 10.37
CA GLN A 35 13.94 18.41 11.05
C GLN A 35 14.80 17.35 10.38
N ASP A 36 16.11 17.60 10.34
CA ASP A 36 17.14 16.65 9.92
C ASP A 36 17.88 16.10 11.14
N GLY A 37 18.23 14.81 11.09
CA GLY A 37 19.08 14.19 12.08
C GLY A 37 20.03 13.18 11.49
N GLU A 38 21.19 13.00 12.09
CA GLU A 38 22.12 11.94 11.73
C GLU A 38 22.91 11.46 12.96
N TYR A 39 23.21 10.17 12.97
CA TYR A 39 24.18 9.55 13.85
C TYR A 39 25.13 8.71 13.02
N MET A 40 26.40 8.70 13.36
CA MET A 40 27.40 7.88 12.71
C MET A 40 28.46 7.43 13.70
N ASP A 41 28.77 6.14 13.68
CA ASP A 41 29.95 5.58 14.31
C ASP A 41 30.78 4.76 13.29
N GLU A 42 31.72 3.96 13.75
CA GLU A 42 32.59 3.17 12.85
C GLU A 42 31.85 2.10 12.05
N ASN A 43 30.65 1.66 12.48
CA ASN A 43 29.90 0.55 11.90
C ASN A 43 28.54 0.94 11.32
N VAL A 44 27.93 2.04 11.80
CA VAL A 44 26.56 2.41 11.43
C VAL A 44 26.44 3.89 11.05
N TYR A 45 25.61 4.15 10.06
CA TYR A 45 25.04 5.47 9.76
C TYR A 45 23.53 5.40 9.90
N LEU A 46 22.96 6.33 10.64
CA LEU A 46 21.52 6.54 10.76
C LEU A 46 21.21 7.98 10.34
N GLY A 47 20.56 8.15 9.19
CA GLY A 47 20.10 9.43 8.68
C GLY A 47 18.58 9.51 8.76
N PHE A 48 18.04 10.66 9.17
CA PHE A 48 16.62 10.84 9.45
C PHE A 48 16.07 12.15 8.92
N LYS A 49 14.84 12.12 8.40
CA LYS A 49 14.02 13.27 8.01
C LYS A 49 12.71 13.20 8.80
N ARG A 50 12.45 14.21 9.64
CA ARG A 50 11.31 14.23 10.56
C ARG A 50 10.17 15.09 10.04
N LEU A 51 8.95 14.54 10.11
CA LEU A 51 7.71 15.30 10.13
C LEU A 51 7.17 15.25 11.58
N SER A 52 7.21 16.39 12.28
CA SER A 52 6.86 16.45 13.70
C SER A 52 5.34 16.42 13.87
N ILE A 53 4.83 15.42 14.62
CA ILE A 53 3.40 15.20 14.89
C ILE A 53 3.15 15.02 16.38
N LEU A 54 3.97 14.21 17.07
CA LEU A 54 3.95 14.02 18.52
C LEU A 54 5.30 14.44 19.12
N ASP A 55 5.26 14.91 20.36
CA ASP A 55 6.41 15.47 21.11
C ASP A 55 7.23 16.42 20.23
N LEU A 56 6.58 17.52 19.82
CA LEU A 56 7.14 18.47 18.82
C LEU A 56 8.52 19.00 19.24
N ALA A 57 8.76 19.15 20.53
CA ALA A 57 10.00 19.71 21.08
C ALA A 57 11.10 18.67 21.29
N ASN A 58 10.79 17.48 21.82
CA ASN A 58 11.78 16.52 22.31
C ASN A 58 11.86 15.23 21.48
N GLY A 59 10.95 15.01 20.52
CA GLY A 59 10.94 13.82 19.66
C GLY A 59 12.07 13.81 18.62
N ILE A 60 13.27 14.27 18.97
CA ILE A 60 14.44 14.35 18.09
C ILE A 60 14.93 12.94 17.74
N GLN A 61 15.28 12.73 16.48
CA GLN A 61 15.84 11.46 15.99
C GLN A 61 17.02 11.71 15.05
N PRO A 62 18.03 10.81 14.99
CA PRO A 62 18.15 9.57 15.79
C PRO A 62 18.08 9.82 17.28
N TYR A 63 17.39 8.94 18.02
CA TYR A 63 17.20 9.05 19.47
C TYR A 63 18.23 8.18 20.19
N SER A 64 19.09 8.83 21.02
CA SER A 64 20.08 8.17 21.85
C SER A 64 19.48 7.78 23.19
N TYR A 65 19.47 6.49 23.53
CA TYR A 65 18.99 5.99 24.80
C TYR A 65 20.13 5.42 25.63
N LYS A 66 20.42 6.07 26.79
CA LYS A 66 21.43 5.66 27.78
C LYS A 66 22.84 5.44 27.20
N ASP A 67 23.19 6.12 26.11
CA ASP A 67 24.44 5.92 25.37
C ASP A 67 24.67 4.46 24.88
N GLU A 68 23.64 3.64 24.88
CA GLU A 68 23.70 2.23 24.45
C GLU A 68 22.95 1.97 23.14
N LEU A 69 21.83 2.67 22.90
CA LEU A 69 20.99 2.49 21.71
C LEU A 69 20.87 3.78 20.91
N GLU A 70 20.89 3.64 19.57
CA GLU A 70 20.53 4.71 18.65
C GLU A 70 19.33 4.24 17.81
N ILE A 71 18.29 5.05 17.72
CA ILE A 71 17.01 4.63 17.13
C ILE A 71 16.52 5.65 16.11
N VAL A 72 16.08 5.16 14.94
CA VAL A 72 15.24 5.89 14.00
C VAL A 72 13.93 5.15 13.81
N PHE A 73 12.84 5.91 13.80
CA PHE A 73 11.49 5.38 13.78
C PHE A 73 10.60 6.23 12.87
N ASN A 74 9.94 5.58 11.93
CA ASN A 74 8.96 6.18 11.03
C ASN A 74 7.61 5.52 11.27
N GLY A 75 6.68 6.22 11.93
CA GLY A 75 5.37 5.68 12.22
C GLY A 75 4.70 6.30 13.44
N GLU A 76 3.72 5.57 13.98
CA GLU A 76 2.95 5.87 15.17
C GLU A 76 2.69 4.59 15.98
N ILE A 77 2.93 4.59 17.28
CA ILE A 77 2.61 3.49 18.19
C ILE A 77 1.40 3.87 19.03
N TYR A 78 0.22 3.53 18.59
CA TYR A 78 -1.04 3.97 19.17
C TYR A 78 -1.25 3.58 20.63
N ASN A 79 -0.63 2.50 21.09
CA ASN A 79 -0.69 2.05 22.48
C ASN A 79 0.50 2.50 23.34
N TYR A 80 1.30 3.50 22.89
CA TYR A 80 2.53 3.90 23.62
C TYR A 80 2.26 4.39 25.03
N ILE A 81 1.15 5.08 25.28
CA ILE A 81 0.79 5.60 26.61
C ILE A 81 0.59 4.43 27.58
N SER A 82 -0.20 3.42 27.20
CA SER A 82 -0.43 2.25 28.07
C SER A 82 0.84 1.43 28.29
N LEU A 83 1.67 1.28 27.28
CA LEU A 83 2.98 0.59 27.40
C LEU A 83 3.93 1.36 28.32
N ARG A 84 3.95 2.69 28.25
CA ARG A 84 4.71 3.56 29.14
C ARG A 84 4.25 3.39 30.59
N ASP A 85 2.93 3.39 30.84
CA ASP A 85 2.38 3.22 32.18
C ASP A 85 2.69 1.84 32.77
N GLU A 86 2.71 0.79 31.95
CA GLU A 86 3.16 -0.55 32.36
C GLU A 86 4.64 -0.52 32.78
N LEU A 87 5.50 0.05 31.95
CA LEU A 87 6.94 0.15 32.22
C LEU A 87 7.26 1.00 33.45
N ILE A 88 6.49 2.09 33.70
CA ILE A 88 6.63 2.88 34.94
C ILE A 88 6.33 2.03 36.17
N LYS A 89 5.30 1.19 36.15
CA LYS A 89 4.97 0.25 37.24
C LYS A 89 6.07 -0.78 37.48
N GLU A 90 6.83 -1.12 36.43
CA GLU A 90 8.00 -2.02 36.50
C GLU A 90 9.29 -1.30 36.92
N GLY A 91 9.23 0.01 37.21
CA GLY A 91 10.34 0.81 37.74
C GLY A 91 11.17 1.57 36.71
N TYR A 92 10.74 1.63 35.47
CA TYR A 92 11.39 2.47 34.45
C TYR A 92 10.98 3.94 34.59
N SER A 93 11.88 4.84 34.24
CA SER A 93 11.63 6.30 34.20
C SER A 93 11.80 6.81 32.78
N PHE A 94 11.02 7.83 32.43
CA PHE A 94 11.01 8.47 31.12
C PHE A 94 11.40 9.94 31.21
N THR A 95 12.09 10.44 30.21
CA THR A 95 12.56 11.82 30.09
C THR A 95 11.80 12.61 29.03
N THR A 96 11.15 11.92 28.09
CA THR A 96 10.37 12.49 26.98
C THR A 96 8.93 11.97 26.99
N ASN A 97 8.08 12.54 26.16
CA ASN A 97 6.76 12.00 25.85
C ASN A 97 6.75 11.23 24.52
N SER A 98 7.92 10.99 23.97
CA SER A 98 8.09 10.35 22.68
C SER A 98 7.86 8.83 22.73
N GLU A 99 7.21 8.30 21.71
CA GLU A 99 7.05 6.87 21.47
C GLU A 99 8.39 6.14 21.33
N VAL A 100 9.43 6.86 20.83
CA VAL A 100 10.75 6.28 20.58
C VAL A 100 11.43 5.89 21.89
N GLU A 101 11.24 6.66 22.96
CA GLU A 101 11.75 6.30 24.30
C GLU A 101 11.03 5.05 24.86
N VAL A 102 9.73 4.88 24.55
CA VAL A 102 8.99 3.67 24.91
C VAL A 102 9.53 2.46 24.15
N ILE A 103 9.80 2.60 22.83
CA ILE A 103 10.43 1.55 22.03
C ILE A 103 11.80 1.15 22.60
N ALA A 104 12.65 2.13 22.93
CA ALA A 104 13.97 1.89 23.51
C ALA A 104 13.90 1.12 24.84
N THR A 105 12.98 1.54 25.69
CA THR A 105 12.78 0.91 27.01
C THR A 105 12.24 -0.51 26.85
N LEU A 106 11.26 -0.72 25.96
CA LEU A 106 10.73 -2.06 25.67
C LEU A 106 11.79 -3.00 25.08
N TYR A 107 12.62 -2.51 24.15
CA TYR A 107 13.72 -3.31 23.59
C TYR A 107 14.73 -3.70 24.68
N THR A 108 15.05 -2.78 25.57
CA THR A 108 15.96 -3.09 26.71
C THR A 108 15.36 -4.15 27.64
N HIS A 109 14.03 -4.12 27.86
CA HIS A 109 13.32 -5.03 28.74
C HIS A 109 13.06 -6.41 28.12
N LEU A 110 12.59 -6.47 26.87
CA LEU A 110 12.08 -7.68 26.21
C LEU A 110 12.98 -8.24 25.10
N GLY A 111 14.05 -7.50 24.73
CA GLY A 111 14.83 -7.82 23.54
C GLY A 111 13.97 -7.78 22.27
N ASP A 112 14.29 -8.59 21.27
CA ASP A 112 13.62 -8.60 19.96
C ASP A 112 12.10 -8.84 20.03
N LYS A 113 11.58 -9.43 21.12
CA LYS A 113 10.15 -9.70 21.32
C LYS A 113 9.31 -8.46 21.63
N PHE A 114 9.93 -7.32 21.89
CA PHE A 114 9.19 -6.08 22.17
C PHE A 114 8.21 -5.71 21.06
N VAL A 115 8.56 -6.02 19.80
CA VAL A 115 7.77 -5.70 18.61
C VAL A 115 6.37 -6.33 18.64
N GLU A 116 6.17 -7.46 19.31
CA GLU A 116 4.87 -8.12 19.46
C GLU A 116 3.88 -7.29 20.31
N LYS A 117 4.41 -6.44 21.22
CA LYS A 117 3.61 -5.55 22.07
C LYS A 117 3.08 -4.33 21.32
N LEU A 118 3.74 -3.91 20.26
CA LEU A 118 3.40 -2.69 19.53
C LEU A 118 2.06 -2.80 18.82
N ARG A 119 1.22 -1.77 18.95
CA ARG A 119 0.01 -1.55 18.17
C ARG A 119 0.18 -0.24 17.42
N GLY A 120 0.32 -0.30 16.11
CA GLY A 120 0.63 0.88 15.32
C GLY A 120 1.01 0.57 13.88
N MET A 121 1.39 1.63 13.18
CA MET A 121 1.95 1.61 11.85
C MET A 121 3.41 2.09 11.92
N PHE A 122 4.36 1.26 11.52
CA PHE A 122 5.76 1.59 11.78
C PHE A 122 6.77 0.88 10.89
N SER A 123 7.89 1.57 10.74
CA SER A 123 9.19 0.97 10.42
C SER A 123 10.26 1.61 11.30
N PHE A 124 11.20 0.81 11.78
CA PHE A 124 12.24 1.28 12.69
C PHE A 124 13.57 0.62 12.44
N ILE A 125 14.64 1.29 12.93
CA ILE A 125 15.98 0.73 13.09
C ILE A 125 16.44 1.01 14.51
N ILE A 126 16.99 0.00 15.17
CA ILE A 126 17.69 0.08 16.44
C ILE A 126 19.13 -0.36 16.21
N TRP A 127 20.07 0.49 16.53
CA TRP A 127 21.49 0.15 16.65
C TRP A 127 21.85 -0.06 18.12
N ASP A 128 22.09 -1.31 18.52
CA ASP A 128 22.60 -1.65 19.86
C ASP A 128 24.13 -1.59 19.82
N ARG A 129 24.66 -0.47 20.32
CA ARG A 129 26.11 -0.18 20.31
C ARG A 129 26.91 -1.18 21.15
N LYS A 130 26.30 -1.66 22.24
CA LYS A 130 26.94 -2.57 23.18
C LYS A 130 27.01 -4.01 22.63
N LYS A 131 25.92 -4.48 22.03
CA LYS A 131 25.85 -5.81 21.43
C LYS A 131 26.41 -5.83 19.99
N LYS A 132 26.61 -4.66 19.37
CA LYS A 132 26.94 -4.50 17.94
C LYS A 132 25.91 -5.19 17.04
N VAL A 133 24.63 -4.95 17.33
CA VAL A 133 23.47 -5.51 16.63
C VAL A 133 22.68 -4.39 15.98
N PHE A 134 22.43 -4.56 14.69
CA PHE A 134 21.48 -3.78 13.90
C PHE A 134 20.16 -4.55 13.81
N LEU A 135 19.07 -3.95 14.28
CA LEU A 135 17.72 -4.53 14.24
C LEU A 135 16.78 -3.57 13.53
N GLY A 136 16.15 -4.03 12.45
CA GLY A 136 15.09 -3.31 11.76
C GLY A 136 13.76 -4.05 11.85
N GLY A 137 12.63 -3.34 11.74
CA GLY A 137 11.32 -3.97 11.74
C GLY A 137 10.26 -3.18 10.99
N ARG A 138 9.24 -3.90 10.51
CA ARG A 138 8.10 -3.34 9.76
C ARG A 138 6.78 -3.81 10.37
N ASP A 139 5.78 -2.94 10.41
CA ASP A 139 4.47 -3.18 11.03
C ASP A 139 3.71 -4.40 10.47
N PRO A 140 2.67 -4.89 11.20
CA PRO A 140 1.92 -6.09 10.86
C PRO A 140 1.29 -6.13 9.47
N PHE A 141 0.96 -4.97 8.88
CA PHE A 141 0.27 -4.86 7.59
C PHE A 141 1.16 -4.29 6.48
N GLY A 142 2.35 -3.77 6.81
CA GLY A 142 3.24 -3.12 5.87
C GLY A 142 2.81 -1.71 5.48
N ILE A 143 2.12 -1.00 6.41
CA ILE A 143 1.66 0.38 6.20
C ILE A 143 2.84 1.32 5.95
N LYS A 144 3.94 1.12 6.72
CA LYS A 144 5.15 1.90 6.52
C LYS A 144 6.17 1.16 5.65
N PRO A 145 6.85 1.88 4.76
CA PRO A 145 7.82 1.27 3.84
C PRO A 145 9.12 0.88 4.55
N PHE A 146 9.75 -0.18 4.04
CA PHE A 146 11.07 -0.64 4.48
C PHE A 146 11.77 -1.36 3.33
N TYR A 147 12.68 -0.67 2.61
CA TYR A 147 13.50 -1.22 1.54
C TYR A 147 14.88 -1.56 2.07
N TYR A 148 15.47 -2.64 1.59
CA TYR A 148 16.82 -3.02 1.94
C TYR A 148 17.58 -3.64 0.78
N ALA A 149 18.91 -3.45 0.80
CA ALA A 149 19.86 -4.10 -0.10
C ALA A 149 21.11 -4.48 0.69
N GLU A 150 21.65 -5.66 0.47
CA GLU A 150 22.92 -6.08 1.06
C GLU A 150 23.92 -6.42 -0.04
N ASN A 151 25.13 -5.86 0.08
CA ASN A 151 26.27 -6.16 -0.78
C ASN A 151 27.52 -6.41 0.06
N GLU A 152 28.68 -6.52 -0.58
CA GLU A 152 29.96 -6.78 0.10
C GLU A 152 30.32 -5.68 1.11
N THR A 153 29.87 -4.44 0.90
CA THR A 153 30.17 -3.31 1.79
C THR A 153 29.31 -3.28 3.04
N GLY A 154 28.07 -3.78 2.97
CA GLY A 154 27.15 -3.81 4.10
C GLY A 154 25.69 -3.89 3.71
N LEU A 155 24.82 -3.64 4.72
CA LEU A 155 23.37 -3.60 4.61
C LEU A 155 22.89 -2.15 4.57
N TYR A 156 22.25 -1.78 3.48
CA TYR A 156 21.56 -0.50 3.31
C TYR A 156 20.08 -0.68 3.59
N VAL A 157 19.47 0.27 4.28
CA VAL A 157 18.02 0.31 4.48
C VAL A 157 17.52 1.73 4.25
N ALA A 158 16.37 1.86 3.57
CA ALA A 158 15.75 3.16 3.31
C ALA A 158 14.22 3.08 3.34
N SER A 159 13.59 4.20 3.66
CA SER A 159 12.13 4.35 3.57
C SER A 159 11.62 4.40 2.12
N GLU A 160 12.45 4.84 1.17
CA GLU A 160 12.09 4.93 -0.24
C GLU A 160 13.19 4.37 -1.14
N LEU A 161 12.77 3.71 -2.22
CA LEU A 161 13.66 3.06 -3.17
C LEU A 161 14.59 4.07 -3.86
N LYS A 162 14.10 5.29 -4.16
CA LYS A 162 14.90 6.33 -4.80
C LYS A 162 16.18 6.69 -4.04
N SER A 163 16.25 6.44 -2.74
CA SER A 163 17.46 6.65 -1.95
C SER A 163 18.64 5.81 -2.46
N PHE A 164 18.39 4.60 -2.96
CA PHE A 164 19.42 3.72 -3.49
C PHE A 164 20.02 4.24 -4.80
N HIS A 165 19.24 5.00 -5.59
CA HIS A 165 19.76 5.61 -6.84
C HIS A 165 20.79 6.71 -6.62
N ALA A 166 20.82 7.31 -5.43
CA ALA A 166 21.84 8.28 -5.06
C ALA A 166 23.16 7.60 -4.61
N ASN A 167 23.17 6.26 -4.45
CA ASN A 167 24.37 5.53 -4.06
C ASN A 167 25.13 5.01 -5.29
N PRO A 168 26.31 5.56 -5.62
CA PRO A 168 27.10 5.11 -6.77
C PRO A 168 27.64 3.69 -6.63
N ASP A 169 27.74 3.16 -5.39
CA ASP A 169 28.18 1.78 -5.12
C ASP A 169 27.04 0.76 -5.32
N SER A 170 25.83 1.21 -5.54
CA SER A 170 24.71 0.35 -5.88
C SER A 170 24.52 0.36 -7.40
N ASP A 171 24.91 -0.71 -8.09
CA ASP A 171 24.53 -0.95 -9.48
C ASP A 171 23.01 -1.24 -9.60
N CYS A 172 22.19 -0.56 -8.75
CA CYS A 172 20.74 -0.76 -8.63
C CYS A 172 19.96 -0.17 -9.82
N VAL A 173 20.39 -0.45 -11.03
CA VAL A 173 19.72 -0.06 -12.28
C VAL A 173 19.23 -1.26 -13.08
N ASP A 174 19.65 -2.47 -12.69
CA ASP A 174 19.26 -3.70 -13.38
C ASP A 174 17.80 -4.06 -13.09
N ILE A 175 16.98 -4.07 -14.13
CA ILE A 175 15.59 -4.49 -14.04
C ILE A 175 15.51 -6.00 -13.89
N ASP A 176 14.80 -6.46 -12.84
CA ASP A 176 14.48 -7.87 -12.64
C ASP A 176 13.41 -8.33 -13.65
N ASN A 177 13.78 -9.24 -14.54
CA ASN A 177 12.86 -9.73 -15.57
C ASN A 177 11.67 -10.50 -14.98
N GLU A 178 11.82 -11.23 -13.87
CA GLU A 178 10.70 -11.88 -13.16
C GLU A 178 9.75 -10.83 -12.59
N ALA A 179 10.29 -9.78 -11.97
CA ALA A 179 9.50 -8.68 -11.43
C ALA A 179 8.74 -7.91 -12.53
N LEU A 180 9.33 -7.75 -13.73
CA LEU A 180 8.65 -7.13 -14.87
C LEU A 180 7.48 -7.99 -15.38
N HIS A 181 7.64 -9.32 -15.43
CA HIS A 181 6.55 -10.24 -15.73
C HIS A 181 5.41 -10.15 -14.70
N ASP A 182 5.75 -10.07 -13.41
CA ASP A 182 4.79 -9.91 -12.34
C ASP A 182 4.09 -8.55 -12.43
N TYR A 183 4.84 -7.47 -12.66
CA TYR A 183 4.29 -6.12 -12.85
C TYR A 183 3.22 -6.07 -13.95
N LEU A 184 3.48 -6.67 -15.12
CA LEU A 184 2.48 -6.71 -16.19
C LEU A 184 1.22 -7.50 -15.80
N THR A 185 1.35 -8.48 -14.90
CA THR A 185 0.19 -9.22 -14.39
C THR A 185 -0.60 -8.41 -13.37
N PHE A 186 0.09 -7.91 -12.33
CA PHE A 186 -0.51 -7.35 -11.13
C PHE A 186 -0.69 -5.83 -11.18
N GLN A 187 -0.07 -5.13 -12.14
CA GLN A 187 0.10 -3.67 -12.23
C GLN A 187 1.01 -3.06 -11.14
N PHE A 188 1.64 -3.88 -10.33
CA PHE A 188 2.66 -3.58 -9.33
C PHE A 188 3.60 -4.79 -9.20
N VAL A 189 4.72 -4.65 -8.51
CA VAL A 189 5.62 -5.77 -8.20
C VAL A 189 5.26 -6.35 -6.83
N PRO A 190 4.84 -7.64 -6.73
CA PRO A 190 4.54 -8.25 -5.44
C PRO A 190 5.76 -8.37 -4.53
N GLU A 191 5.61 -7.99 -3.25
CA GLU A 191 6.65 -8.13 -2.23
C GLU A 191 7.09 -9.61 -2.04
N PRO A 192 8.35 -9.88 -1.72
CA PRO A 192 9.41 -8.95 -1.32
C PRO A 192 10.25 -8.38 -2.48
N LYS A 193 9.89 -8.66 -3.74
CA LYS A 193 10.61 -8.14 -4.90
C LYS A 193 10.35 -6.64 -5.09
N THR A 194 11.28 -5.97 -5.72
CA THR A 194 11.10 -4.69 -6.39
C THR A 194 11.38 -4.87 -7.88
N LEU A 195 11.12 -3.86 -8.69
CA LEU A 195 11.50 -3.92 -10.10
C LEU A 195 13.02 -3.93 -10.30
N LEU A 196 13.79 -3.51 -9.28
CA LEU A 196 15.25 -3.51 -9.27
C LEU A 196 15.78 -4.77 -8.58
N LYS A 197 16.69 -5.49 -9.26
CA LYS A 197 17.12 -6.85 -8.92
C LYS A 197 17.67 -7.02 -7.49
N ASP A 198 18.43 -6.07 -6.99
CA ASP A 198 19.18 -6.20 -5.74
C ASP A 198 18.51 -5.51 -4.54
N ILE A 199 17.40 -4.81 -4.78
CA ILE A 199 16.63 -4.15 -3.73
C ILE A 199 15.40 -4.99 -3.40
N LYS A 200 15.14 -5.18 -2.11
CA LYS A 200 13.99 -5.94 -1.61
C LYS A 200 13.18 -5.11 -0.62
N VAL A 201 11.94 -5.51 -0.45
CA VAL A 201 11.04 -4.98 0.59
C VAL A 201 11.00 -5.96 1.75
N LEU A 202 11.15 -5.47 2.98
CA LEU A 202 10.92 -6.29 4.17
C LEU A 202 9.41 -6.57 4.29
N LYS A 203 9.02 -7.85 4.34
CA LYS A 203 7.60 -8.23 4.40
C LYS A 203 6.91 -7.67 5.66
N PRO A 204 5.59 -7.42 5.62
CA PRO A 204 4.79 -7.05 6.79
C PRO A 204 5.00 -8.03 7.95
N GLY A 205 5.05 -7.51 9.18
CA GLY A 205 5.21 -8.34 10.36
C GLY A 205 6.56 -9.07 10.49
N HIS A 206 7.61 -8.53 9.86
CA HIS A 206 8.96 -9.11 9.93
C HIS A 206 9.96 -8.14 10.55
N ILE A 207 11.00 -8.72 11.13
CA ILE A 207 12.21 -8.03 11.56
C ILE A 207 13.41 -8.55 10.78
N ILE A 208 14.38 -7.66 10.57
CA ILE A 208 15.69 -7.94 9.98
C ILE A 208 16.76 -7.65 11.02
N LYS A 209 17.64 -8.61 11.27
CA LYS A 209 18.70 -8.51 12.25
C LYS A 209 20.05 -8.78 11.61
N LYS A 210 21.04 -7.95 11.90
CA LYS A 210 22.40 -8.15 11.43
C LYS A 210 23.39 -7.90 12.54
N GLU A 211 24.31 -8.82 12.72
CA GLU A 211 25.47 -8.69 13.59
C GLU A 211 26.73 -8.47 12.76
N LEU A 212 27.72 -7.82 13.35
CA LEU A 212 28.99 -7.56 12.67
C LEU A 212 29.65 -8.89 12.22
N GLY A 213 30.04 -8.94 10.94
CA GLY A 213 30.67 -10.12 10.34
C GLY A 213 29.73 -11.28 9.99
N LYS A 214 28.39 -11.11 10.16
CA LYS A 214 27.40 -12.10 9.76
C LYS A 214 26.50 -11.54 8.63
N THR A 215 25.87 -12.43 7.87
CA THR A 215 24.75 -12.07 6.98
C THR A 215 23.52 -11.71 7.80
N HIS A 216 22.60 -10.91 7.23
CA HIS A 216 21.35 -10.60 7.91
C HIS A 216 20.44 -11.82 8.03
N GLU A 217 19.63 -11.82 9.09
CA GLU A 217 18.57 -12.80 9.33
C GLU A 217 17.21 -12.10 9.32
N ILE A 218 16.20 -12.72 8.70
CA ILE A 218 14.83 -12.21 8.69
C ILE A 218 13.94 -13.20 9.43
N SER A 219 13.14 -12.68 10.36
CA SER A 219 12.18 -13.49 11.11
C SER A 219 10.79 -12.82 11.14
N CYS A 220 9.75 -13.67 11.19
CA CYS A 220 8.36 -13.23 11.22
C CYS A 220 7.88 -13.16 12.68
N TYR A 221 7.41 -12.00 13.13
CA TYR A 221 6.80 -11.82 14.45
C TYR A 221 5.27 -11.73 14.39
N TYR A 222 4.70 -11.41 13.20
CA TYR A 222 3.26 -11.35 12.99
C TYR A 222 2.91 -11.84 11.59
N SER A 223 1.82 -12.59 11.46
CA SER A 223 1.29 -13.03 10.17
C SER A 223 -0.24 -12.99 10.16
N ILE A 224 -0.81 -12.64 9.02
CA ILE A 224 -2.25 -12.63 8.79
C ILE A 224 -2.79 -14.06 8.92
N LYS A 225 -3.77 -14.25 9.83
CA LYS A 225 -4.46 -15.52 10.05
C LYS A 225 -5.95 -15.26 10.26
N PHE A 226 -6.77 -15.82 9.39
CA PHE A 226 -8.21 -15.82 9.59
C PHE A 226 -8.62 -17.00 10.48
N ASN A 227 -9.63 -16.77 11.31
CA ASN A 227 -10.21 -17.77 12.21
C ASN A 227 -11.73 -17.65 12.22
N PRO A 228 -12.41 -17.91 11.08
CA PRO A 228 -13.87 -17.78 10.99
C PRO A 228 -14.54 -18.64 12.05
N THR A 229 -15.30 -18.01 12.93
CA THR A 229 -15.95 -18.66 14.06
C THR A 229 -17.44 -18.31 14.06
N PRO A 230 -18.36 -19.28 13.93
CA PRO A 230 -19.80 -19.03 14.07
C PRO A 230 -20.12 -18.44 15.45
N GLY A 231 -21.10 -17.53 15.50
CA GLY A 231 -21.53 -16.91 16.76
C GLY A 231 -22.72 -15.98 16.57
N PRO A 232 -23.30 -15.44 17.66
CA PRO A 232 -24.41 -14.49 17.59
C PRO A 232 -24.00 -13.21 16.83
N LYS A 233 -24.80 -12.83 15.86
CA LYS A 233 -24.50 -11.64 15.03
C LYS A 233 -24.47 -10.35 15.85
N ASP A 234 -25.39 -10.21 16.81
CA ASP A 234 -25.50 -8.99 17.63
C ASP A 234 -24.24 -8.78 18.49
N GLU A 235 -23.67 -9.85 19.05
CA GLU A 235 -22.41 -9.78 19.80
C GLU A 235 -21.24 -9.37 18.90
N LYS A 236 -21.16 -9.94 17.68
CA LYS A 236 -20.13 -9.57 16.71
C LYS A 236 -20.27 -8.13 16.21
N MET A 237 -21.50 -7.66 16.00
CA MET A 237 -21.74 -6.25 15.63
C MET A 237 -21.26 -5.31 16.73
N GLU A 238 -21.51 -5.65 17.99
CA GLU A 238 -21.03 -4.85 19.12
C GLU A 238 -19.49 -4.89 19.24
N GLU A 239 -18.84 -6.07 19.05
CA GLU A 239 -17.39 -6.18 19.01
C GLU A 239 -16.80 -5.32 17.88
N ILE A 240 -17.41 -5.33 16.67
CA ILE A 240 -16.98 -4.51 15.52
C ILE A 240 -17.08 -3.02 15.86
N ARG A 241 -18.20 -2.57 16.42
CA ARG A 241 -18.37 -1.16 16.80
C ARG A 241 -17.28 -0.72 17.77
N LYS A 242 -17.13 -1.45 18.89
CA LYS A 242 -16.17 -1.12 19.95
C LYS A 242 -14.75 -1.05 19.44
N VAL A 243 -14.32 -2.04 18.64
CA VAL A 243 -12.93 -2.09 18.18
C VAL A 243 -12.63 -1.01 17.14
N ILE A 244 -13.61 -0.63 16.29
CA ILE A 244 -13.42 0.44 15.32
C ILE A 244 -13.47 1.81 16.02
N GLU A 245 -14.36 2.01 17.00
CA GLU A 245 -14.39 3.23 17.84
C GLU A 245 -13.06 3.42 18.55
N ASP A 246 -12.56 2.40 19.26
CA ASP A 246 -11.26 2.39 19.92
C ASP A 246 -10.11 2.68 18.94
N SER A 247 -10.12 2.04 17.79
CA SER A 247 -9.08 2.29 16.76
C SER A 247 -9.11 3.72 16.26
N VAL A 248 -10.27 4.28 15.92
CA VAL A 248 -10.37 5.67 15.45
C VAL A 248 -9.92 6.65 16.54
N GLU A 249 -10.34 6.45 17.80
CA GLU A 249 -9.90 7.28 18.93
C GLU A 249 -8.37 7.32 19.05
N LEU A 250 -7.73 6.15 19.00
CA LEU A 250 -6.27 6.04 19.06
C LEU A 250 -5.58 6.72 17.85
N HIS A 251 -6.16 6.59 16.66
CA HIS A 251 -5.63 7.24 15.45
C HIS A 251 -5.82 8.77 15.45
N MET A 252 -6.66 9.32 16.35
CA MET A 252 -6.82 10.76 16.53
C MET A 252 -5.74 11.41 17.42
N GLN A 253 -4.89 10.62 18.11
CA GLN A 253 -3.81 11.14 18.94
C GLN A 253 -2.82 11.94 18.09
N SER A 254 -2.75 13.25 18.29
CA SER A 254 -1.91 14.17 17.52
C SER A 254 -1.80 15.53 18.23
N GLU A 255 -0.62 16.15 18.17
CA GLU A 255 -0.41 17.54 18.59
C GLU A 255 -0.61 18.54 17.43
N VAL A 256 -0.88 18.04 16.21
CA VAL A 256 -1.12 18.85 15.00
C VAL A 256 -2.52 18.58 14.45
N PRO A 257 -3.08 19.49 13.60
CA PRO A 257 -4.41 19.32 13.05
C PRO A 257 -4.59 18.02 12.27
N VAL A 258 -5.74 17.35 12.49
CA VAL A 258 -6.17 16.11 11.84
C VAL A 258 -7.37 16.39 10.95
N ALA A 259 -7.48 15.69 9.82
CA ALA A 259 -8.64 15.73 8.92
C ALA A 259 -9.01 14.30 8.46
N SER A 260 -10.02 14.18 7.58
CA SER A 260 -10.41 12.89 7.00
C SER A 260 -10.63 13.00 5.49
N PHE A 261 -10.18 12.00 4.74
CA PHE A 261 -10.67 11.79 3.39
C PHE A 261 -12.10 11.27 3.41
N LEU A 262 -12.97 11.81 2.57
CA LEU A 262 -14.38 11.46 2.51
C LEU A 262 -14.82 11.23 1.05
N SER A 263 -15.18 9.99 0.72
CA SER A 263 -15.71 9.62 -0.60
C SER A 263 -17.24 9.45 -0.62
N GLY A 264 -17.87 9.50 0.56
CA GLY A 264 -19.30 9.16 0.72
C GLY A 264 -19.58 7.65 0.72
N GLY A 265 -18.56 6.79 0.63
CA GLY A 265 -18.64 5.36 0.89
C GLY A 265 -18.72 5.02 2.38
N ILE A 266 -19.10 3.78 2.71
CA ILE A 266 -19.26 3.35 4.11
C ILE A 266 -17.95 3.53 4.92
N ASP A 267 -16.82 3.17 4.35
CA ASP A 267 -15.53 3.11 5.02
C ASP A 267 -15.09 4.49 5.51
N SER A 268 -14.95 5.43 4.56
CA SER A 268 -14.55 6.81 4.88
C SER A 268 -15.57 7.52 5.76
N THR A 269 -16.88 7.24 5.59
CA THR A 269 -17.91 7.90 6.38
C THR A 269 -17.96 7.39 7.82
N VAL A 270 -17.75 6.08 8.06
CA VAL A 270 -17.64 5.52 9.43
C VAL A 270 -16.44 6.15 10.15
N VAL A 271 -15.26 6.17 9.52
CA VAL A 271 -14.06 6.80 10.11
C VAL A 271 -14.31 8.28 10.40
N THR A 272 -14.87 9.03 9.45
CA THR A 272 -15.16 10.46 9.61
C THR A 272 -16.17 10.72 10.73
N ALA A 273 -17.25 9.93 10.79
CA ALA A 273 -18.28 10.09 11.81
C ALA A 273 -17.77 9.82 13.24
N LEU A 274 -16.90 8.82 13.38
CA LEU A 274 -16.26 8.50 14.65
C LEU A 274 -15.22 9.56 15.03
N ALA A 275 -14.37 9.99 14.10
CA ALA A 275 -13.37 11.03 14.31
C ALA A 275 -14.01 12.37 14.73
N LYS A 276 -15.19 12.71 14.15
CA LYS A 276 -15.97 13.89 14.55
C LYS A 276 -16.33 13.90 16.03
N LYS A 277 -16.51 12.75 16.68
CA LYS A 277 -16.79 12.70 18.13
C LYS A 277 -15.66 13.32 18.97
N HIS A 278 -14.42 13.21 18.46
CA HIS A 278 -13.22 13.74 19.11
C HIS A 278 -12.84 15.14 18.60
N MET A 279 -13.21 15.49 17.37
CA MET A 279 -12.94 16.79 16.73
C MET A 279 -14.22 17.27 16.01
N PRO A 280 -15.09 18.05 16.66
CA PRO A 280 -16.38 18.48 16.08
C PRO A 280 -16.29 19.31 14.82
N ASP A 281 -15.17 20.03 14.61
CA ASP A 281 -14.85 20.86 13.46
C ASP A 281 -13.90 20.18 12.46
N LEU A 282 -13.87 18.83 12.45
CA LEU A 282 -13.06 18.02 11.56
C LEU A 282 -13.32 18.41 10.10
N LYS A 283 -12.25 18.77 9.37
CA LYS A 283 -12.32 19.03 7.93
C LYS A 283 -12.31 17.73 7.15
N THR A 284 -13.04 17.72 6.04
CA THR A 284 -13.07 16.59 5.12
C THR A 284 -12.61 16.99 3.73
N PHE A 285 -11.97 16.07 3.02
CA PHE A 285 -11.43 16.31 1.68
C PHE A 285 -11.93 15.28 0.69
N THR A 286 -12.30 15.75 -0.51
CA THR A 286 -12.84 14.91 -1.59
C THR A 286 -12.30 15.35 -2.94
N ILE A 287 -12.17 14.39 -3.86
CA ILE A 287 -11.69 14.64 -5.21
C ILE A 287 -12.67 14.12 -6.25
N GLY A 288 -12.69 14.78 -7.42
CA GLY A 288 -13.42 14.36 -8.60
C GLY A 288 -12.72 14.78 -9.88
N PHE A 289 -13.25 14.34 -11.01
CA PHE A 289 -12.77 14.70 -12.33
C PHE A 289 -13.84 15.52 -13.07
N ASP A 290 -13.38 16.40 -13.96
CA ASP A 290 -14.25 17.17 -14.86
C ASP A 290 -14.79 16.28 -15.99
N ARG A 291 -15.50 15.20 -15.59
CA ARG A 291 -16.14 14.26 -16.51
C ARG A 291 -17.38 13.64 -15.86
N ASN A 292 -18.50 13.69 -16.55
CA ASN A 292 -19.76 13.15 -16.06
C ASN A 292 -19.62 11.65 -15.70
N GLY A 293 -20.06 11.28 -14.49
CA GLY A 293 -19.98 9.92 -13.97
C GLY A 293 -18.63 9.53 -13.34
N TYR A 294 -17.68 10.46 -13.25
CA TYR A 294 -16.34 10.26 -12.69
C TYR A 294 -16.04 11.18 -11.49
N SER A 295 -17.07 11.54 -10.73
CA SER A 295 -16.93 12.37 -9.54
C SER A 295 -17.75 11.80 -8.39
N GLU A 296 -17.14 11.69 -7.21
CA GLU A 296 -17.81 11.33 -5.95
C GLU A 296 -18.11 12.56 -5.08
N ILE A 297 -17.84 13.78 -5.58
CA ILE A 297 -17.96 15.03 -4.81
C ILE A 297 -19.37 15.21 -4.25
N ASP A 298 -20.43 14.96 -5.04
CA ASP A 298 -21.80 15.15 -4.59
C ASP A 298 -22.18 14.17 -3.46
N LEU A 299 -21.74 12.89 -3.56
CA LEU A 299 -21.96 11.89 -2.53
C LEU A 299 -21.21 12.22 -1.22
N ALA A 300 -19.98 12.71 -1.37
CA ALA A 300 -19.17 13.12 -0.22
C ALA A 300 -19.74 14.36 0.45
N ARG A 301 -20.17 15.36 -0.33
CA ARG A 301 -20.83 16.57 0.18
C ARG A 301 -22.11 16.21 0.92
N GLU A 302 -22.98 15.37 0.35
CA GLU A 302 -24.18 14.88 1.03
C GLU A 302 -23.85 14.23 2.39
N SER A 303 -22.76 13.44 2.44
CA SER A 303 -22.33 12.79 3.69
C SER A 303 -21.79 13.80 4.70
N ALA A 304 -20.99 14.77 4.24
CA ALA A 304 -20.47 15.86 5.07
C ALA A 304 -21.59 16.73 5.65
N ASP A 305 -22.57 17.11 4.81
CA ASP A 305 -23.75 17.90 5.23
C ASP A 305 -24.55 17.17 6.32
N LYS A 306 -24.80 15.85 6.15
CA LYS A 306 -25.48 15.03 7.16
C LYS A 306 -24.69 14.87 8.44
N LEU A 307 -23.36 14.91 8.36
CA LEU A 307 -22.48 14.93 9.52
C LEU A 307 -22.26 16.35 10.07
N GLY A 308 -22.73 17.41 9.38
CA GLY A 308 -22.48 18.82 9.78
C GLY A 308 -20.99 19.16 9.77
N LEU A 309 -20.25 18.74 8.73
CA LEU A 309 -18.82 18.96 8.56
C LEU A 309 -18.53 19.76 7.29
N GLU A 310 -17.44 20.52 7.29
CA GLU A 310 -16.91 21.18 6.10
C GLU A 310 -16.31 20.14 5.14
N ASN A 311 -16.65 20.23 3.85
CA ASN A 311 -16.05 19.42 2.79
C ASN A 311 -15.34 20.27 1.76
N ILE A 312 -14.03 20.11 1.65
CA ILE A 312 -13.18 20.77 0.66
C ILE A 312 -12.98 19.79 -0.50
N SER A 313 -13.31 20.24 -1.72
CA SER A 313 -13.24 19.39 -2.91
C SER A 313 -12.28 19.94 -3.96
N LYS A 314 -11.55 19.07 -4.65
CA LYS A 314 -10.69 19.38 -5.79
C LYS A 314 -11.21 18.65 -7.04
N ILE A 315 -11.25 19.36 -8.17
CA ILE A 315 -11.51 18.78 -9.49
C ILE A 315 -10.18 18.76 -10.26
N VAL A 316 -9.88 17.64 -10.90
CA VAL A 316 -8.65 17.42 -11.68
C VAL A 316 -8.99 17.34 -13.15
N SER A 317 -8.28 18.13 -13.98
CA SER A 317 -8.38 18.07 -15.44
C SER A 317 -7.44 17.02 -16.04
N TYR A 318 -7.64 16.63 -17.30
CA TYR A 318 -6.74 15.70 -17.97
C TYR A 318 -5.35 16.29 -18.22
N GLU A 319 -5.24 17.62 -18.38
CA GLU A 319 -3.95 18.32 -18.51
C GLU A 319 -3.17 18.28 -17.20
N GLU A 320 -3.80 18.62 -16.05
CA GLU A 320 -3.16 18.50 -14.74
C GLU A 320 -2.68 17.05 -14.51
N PHE A 321 -3.53 16.08 -14.85
CA PHE A 321 -3.24 14.66 -14.73
C PHE A 321 -2.00 14.26 -15.54
N ALA A 322 -1.93 14.60 -16.82
CA ALA A 322 -0.83 14.21 -17.70
C ALA A 322 0.48 14.94 -17.35
N ASN A 323 0.41 16.23 -17.01
CA ASN A 323 1.59 17.04 -16.73
C ASN A 323 2.28 16.68 -15.40
N GLU A 324 1.53 16.34 -14.37
CA GLU A 324 2.09 15.96 -13.07
C GLU A 324 2.54 14.47 -13.03
N LEU A 325 2.18 13.65 -14.02
CA LEU A 325 2.40 12.22 -13.98
C LEU A 325 3.87 11.80 -13.80
N PRO A 326 4.88 12.39 -14.47
CA PRO A 326 6.29 12.04 -14.23
C PRO A 326 6.71 12.29 -12.78
N LYS A 327 6.24 13.38 -12.17
CA LYS A 327 6.51 13.71 -10.76
C LYS A 327 5.79 12.75 -9.81
N ILE A 328 4.56 12.37 -10.12
CA ILE A 328 3.80 11.37 -9.35
C ILE A 328 4.53 10.03 -9.37
N ILE A 329 5.03 9.59 -10.52
CA ILE A 329 5.80 8.35 -10.66
C ILE A 329 7.13 8.43 -9.90
N TRP A 330 7.80 9.58 -9.89
CA TRP A 330 9.00 9.77 -9.09
C TRP A 330 8.71 9.61 -7.58
N HIS A 331 7.60 10.15 -7.09
CA HIS A 331 7.19 9.94 -5.69
C HIS A 331 6.76 8.49 -5.43
N MET A 332 6.20 7.81 -6.42
CA MET A 332 5.73 6.42 -6.27
C MET A 332 6.88 5.43 -6.04
N ASP A 333 8.10 5.72 -6.46
CA ASP A 333 9.29 4.86 -6.42
C ASP A 333 9.22 3.66 -7.38
N GLU A 334 8.25 2.82 -7.22
CA GLU A 334 7.96 1.64 -8.02
C GLU A 334 6.90 1.94 -9.10
N PRO A 335 6.88 1.24 -10.21
CA PRO A 335 5.79 1.38 -11.16
C PRO A 335 4.52 0.73 -10.58
N VAL A 336 3.64 1.52 -10.00
CA VAL A 336 2.29 1.10 -9.59
C VAL A 336 1.29 1.71 -10.56
N ALA A 337 0.68 0.87 -11.39
CA ALA A 337 -0.21 1.31 -12.45
C ALA A 337 -1.69 1.33 -12.02
N ASP A 338 -1.96 1.59 -10.74
CA ASP A 338 -3.31 1.91 -10.30
C ASP A 338 -3.63 3.38 -10.60
N PRO A 339 -4.61 3.66 -11.49
CA PRO A 339 -4.98 5.04 -11.79
C PRO A 339 -5.44 5.84 -10.57
N ALA A 340 -5.93 5.16 -9.50
CA ALA A 340 -6.38 5.81 -8.27
C ALA A 340 -5.25 6.50 -7.48
N ALA A 341 -3.99 6.21 -7.79
CA ALA A 341 -2.84 6.91 -7.20
C ALA A 341 -2.85 8.41 -7.53
N ILE A 342 -3.30 8.78 -8.72
CA ILE A 342 -3.23 10.16 -9.21
C ILE A 342 -4.22 11.07 -8.49
N PRO A 343 -5.53 10.76 -8.40
CA PRO A 343 -6.43 11.56 -7.57
C PRO A 343 -5.97 11.63 -6.11
N LEU A 344 -5.40 10.55 -5.57
CA LEU A 344 -4.87 10.56 -4.20
C LEU A 344 -3.71 11.57 -4.03
N TYR A 345 -2.81 11.69 -5.01
CA TYR A 345 -1.76 12.71 -5.01
C TYR A 345 -2.34 14.13 -4.97
N PHE A 346 -3.33 14.43 -5.82
CA PHE A 346 -3.91 15.77 -5.89
C PHE A 346 -4.73 16.13 -4.64
N ILE A 347 -5.49 15.18 -4.07
CA ILE A 347 -6.24 15.46 -2.85
C ILE A 347 -5.31 15.59 -1.63
N ALA A 348 -4.20 14.84 -1.59
CA ALA A 348 -3.17 15.00 -0.58
C ALA A 348 -2.49 16.37 -0.70
N LYS A 349 -2.19 16.83 -1.91
CA LYS A 349 -1.66 18.20 -2.19
C LYS A 349 -2.59 19.29 -1.68
N GLU A 350 -3.90 19.10 -1.80
CA GLU A 350 -4.89 20.05 -1.27
C GLU A 350 -4.97 19.98 0.25
N ALA A 351 -5.09 18.77 0.82
CA ALA A 351 -5.21 18.57 2.27
C ALA A 351 -3.99 19.09 3.05
N ALA A 352 -2.79 18.91 2.50
CA ALA A 352 -1.53 19.36 3.12
C ALA A 352 -1.43 20.88 3.32
N LYS A 353 -2.27 21.68 2.64
CA LYS A 353 -2.36 23.13 2.89
C LYS A 353 -3.07 23.46 4.22
N HIS A 354 -3.77 22.50 4.81
CA HIS A 354 -4.65 22.70 5.96
C HIS A 354 -4.25 21.86 7.16
N VAL A 355 -3.74 20.64 6.94
CA VAL A 355 -3.46 19.66 8.01
C VAL A 355 -2.17 18.90 7.75
N THR A 356 -1.63 18.27 8.79
CA THR A 356 -0.45 17.41 8.70
C THR A 356 -0.80 15.91 8.81
N VAL A 357 -1.97 15.60 9.38
CA VAL A 357 -2.47 14.23 9.55
C VAL A 357 -3.83 14.08 8.88
N ILE A 358 -4.05 12.95 8.21
CA ILE A 358 -5.34 12.66 7.58
C ILE A 358 -5.75 11.19 7.79
N LEU A 359 -7.01 10.98 8.13
CA LEU A 359 -7.60 9.64 8.26
C LEU A 359 -8.13 9.15 6.92
N SER A 360 -8.04 7.85 6.68
CA SER A 360 -8.62 7.18 5.50
C SER A 360 -9.36 5.91 5.87
N GLY A 361 -10.30 5.51 5.01
CA GLY A 361 -11.01 4.23 5.09
C GLY A 361 -10.29 3.06 4.42
N GLU A 362 -9.01 3.21 4.05
CA GLU A 362 -8.24 2.15 3.39
C GLU A 362 -8.12 0.89 4.26
N GLY A 363 -8.06 -0.27 3.61
CA GLY A 363 -8.00 -1.58 4.27
C GLY A 363 -9.37 -2.18 4.65
N ALA A 364 -10.44 -1.38 4.66
CA ALA A 364 -11.78 -1.88 5.02
C ALA A 364 -12.31 -2.95 4.05
N ASP A 365 -11.97 -2.83 2.77
CA ASP A 365 -12.38 -3.80 1.74
C ASP A 365 -11.72 -5.17 1.98
N GLU A 366 -10.43 -5.19 2.30
CA GLU A 366 -9.67 -6.39 2.59
C GLU A 366 -10.10 -7.02 3.91
N VAL A 367 -10.26 -6.20 4.95
CA VAL A 367 -10.58 -6.67 6.30
C VAL A 367 -12.01 -7.22 6.39
N PHE A 368 -13.00 -6.54 5.81
CA PHE A 368 -14.43 -6.87 5.94
C PHE A 368 -15.06 -7.48 4.68
N GLY A 369 -14.29 -7.77 3.64
CA GLY A 369 -14.80 -8.40 2.43
C GLY A 369 -15.62 -7.45 1.55
N GLY A 370 -15.04 -6.30 1.15
CA GLY A 370 -15.75 -5.22 0.49
C GLY A 370 -15.75 -5.25 -1.03
N TYR A 371 -14.81 -5.93 -1.66
CA TYR A 371 -14.69 -5.95 -3.11
C TYR A 371 -15.80 -6.75 -3.78
N THR A 372 -16.38 -6.21 -4.84
CA THR A 372 -17.47 -6.87 -5.58
C THR A 372 -17.03 -8.23 -6.14
N ILE A 373 -15.75 -8.39 -6.46
CA ILE A 373 -15.22 -9.66 -6.97
C ILE A 373 -15.34 -10.82 -5.97
N TYR A 374 -15.44 -10.54 -4.68
CA TYR A 374 -15.63 -11.56 -3.64
C TYR A 374 -17.00 -12.27 -3.72
N HIS A 375 -17.94 -11.76 -4.55
CA HIS A 375 -19.16 -12.49 -4.91
C HIS A 375 -18.92 -13.64 -5.90
N GLU A 376 -17.78 -13.65 -6.58
CA GLU A 376 -17.52 -14.60 -7.64
C GLU A 376 -17.66 -16.06 -7.21
N PRO A 377 -17.12 -16.53 -6.07
CA PRO A 377 -17.30 -17.91 -5.62
C PRO A 377 -18.77 -18.31 -5.51
N ASN A 378 -19.59 -17.44 -4.95
CA ASN A 378 -21.04 -17.70 -4.81
C ASN A 378 -21.74 -17.77 -6.17
N SER A 379 -21.40 -16.89 -7.10
CA SER A 379 -21.97 -16.87 -8.47
C SER A 379 -21.56 -18.08 -9.31
N LEU A 380 -20.40 -18.66 -9.04
CA LEU A 380 -19.86 -19.81 -9.76
C LEU A 380 -20.10 -21.16 -9.07
N LYS A 381 -20.80 -21.17 -7.92
CA LYS A 381 -21.02 -22.37 -7.08
C LYS A 381 -21.58 -23.56 -7.85
N MET A 382 -22.41 -23.31 -8.88
CA MET A 382 -22.95 -24.37 -9.74
C MET A 382 -21.87 -25.21 -10.45
N PHE A 383 -20.73 -24.60 -10.73
CA PHE A 383 -19.61 -25.32 -11.37
C PHE A 383 -18.91 -26.29 -10.43
N ASP A 384 -19.05 -26.18 -9.11
CA ASP A 384 -18.43 -27.10 -8.15
C ASP A 384 -18.96 -28.52 -8.31
N TYR A 385 -20.20 -28.65 -8.79
CA TYR A 385 -20.85 -29.94 -9.08
C TYR A 385 -20.49 -30.51 -10.46
N VAL A 386 -19.77 -29.75 -11.32
CA VAL A 386 -19.39 -30.19 -12.66
C VAL A 386 -18.08 -31.01 -12.61
N PRO A 387 -18.07 -32.27 -13.06
CA PRO A 387 -16.86 -33.08 -13.10
C PRO A 387 -15.72 -32.43 -13.90
N GLY A 388 -14.47 -32.66 -13.48
CA GLY A 388 -13.30 -32.01 -14.06
C GLY A 388 -13.13 -32.20 -15.56
N PHE A 389 -13.49 -33.39 -16.11
CA PHE A 389 -13.43 -33.65 -17.54
C PHE A 389 -14.46 -32.83 -18.34
N LEU A 390 -15.65 -32.63 -17.77
CA LEU A 390 -16.68 -31.77 -18.36
C LEU A 390 -16.29 -30.29 -18.29
N LYS A 391 -15.64 -29.82 -17.20
CA LYS A 391 -15.09 -28.47 -17.14
C LYS A 391 -14.07 -28.24 -18.26
N LYS A 392 -13.17 -29.22 -18.52
CA LYS A 392 -12.20 -29.12 -19.62
C LYS A 392 -12.89 -29.05 -21.00
N ALA A 393 -13.91 -29.85 -21.22
CA ALA A 393 -14.67 -29.83 -22.48
C ALA A 393 -15.43 -28.49 -22.66
N LEU A 394 -16.08 -27.99 -21.60
CA LEU A 394 -16.77 -26.69 -21.61
C LEU A 394 -15.81 -25.54 -21.88
N LYS A 395 -14.62 -25.54 -21.23
CA LYS A 395 -13.58 -24.53 -21.45
C LYS A 395 -13.04 -24.57 -22.89
N SER A 396 -12.80 -25.78 -23.44
CA SER A 396 -12.39 -25.95 -24.83
C SER A 396 -13.48 -25.48 -25.81
N GLY A 397 -14.76 -25.75 -25.55
CA GLY A 397 -15.88 -25.23 -26.32
C GLY A 397 -15.97 -23.70 -26.26
N ALA A 398 -15.81 -23.13 -25.06
CA ALA A 398 -15.86 -21.69 -24.87
C ALA A 398 -14.72 -20.95 -25.59
N SER A 399 -13.54 -21.56 -25.77
CA SER A 399 -12.42 -20.95 -26.49
C SER A 399 -12.72 -20.66 -27.98
N HIS A 400 -13.69 -21.37 -28.58
CA HIS A 400 -14.13 -21.14 -29.96
C HIS A 400 -15.23 -20.07 -30.09
N ILE A 401 -15.75 -19.57 -28.96
CA ILE A 401 -16.75 -18.49 -28.92
C ILE A 401 -16.03 -17.15 -29.00
N PRO A 402 -16.48 -16.19 -29.86
CA PRO A 402 -15.88 -14.86 -29.92
C PRO A 402 -15.85 -14.15 -28.59
N GLU A 403 -14.80 -13.36 -28.34
CA GLU A 403 -14.71 -12.51 -27.16
C GLU A 403 -15.89 -11.51 -27.13
N GLY A 404 -16.38 -11.19 -25.91
CA GLY A 404 -17.53 -10.32 -25.72
C GLY A 404 -18.89 -11.02 -25.85
N THR A 405 -18.94 -12.29 -26.25
CA THR A 405 -20.20 -13.07 -26.28
C THR A 405 -20.71 -13.30 -24.86
N ARG A 406 -21.98 -12.98 -24.63
CA ARG A 406 -22.62 -13.13 -23.31
C ARG A 406 -22.53 -14.58 -22.83
N GLY A 407 -22.02 -14.78 -21.62
CA GLY A 407 -21.86 -16.09 -20.98
C GLY A 407 -20.50 -16.75 -21.18
N LYS A 408 -19.70 -16.37 -22.19
CA LYS A 408 -18.35 -16.94 -22.39
C LYS A 408 -17.48 -16.77 -21.14
N SER A 409 -17.32 -15.56 -20.67
CA SER A 409 -16.51 -15.25 -19.47
C SER A 409 -17.01 -15.97 -18.21
N PHE A 410 -18.32 -16.21 -18.08
CA PHE A 410 -18.90 -16.98 -16.98
C PHE A 410 -18.46 -18.45 -17.02
N ILE A 411 -18.50 -19.08 -18.21
CA ILE A 411 -18.06 -20.45 -18.41
C ILE A 411 -16.55 -20.56 -18.18
N ASP A 412 -15.77 -19.67 -18.76
CA ASP A 412 -14.31 -19.66 -18.60
C ASP A 412 -13.90 -19.57 -17.14
N ARG A 413 -14.49 -18.65 -16.38
CA ARG A 413 -14.23 -18.50 -14.95
C ARG A 413 -14.69 -19.71 -14.14
N GLY A 414 -15.91 -20.23 -14.42
CA GLY A 414 -16.45 -21.41 -13.72
C GLY A 414 -15.65 -22.69 -13.96
N CYS A 415 -15.02 -22.81 -15.14
CA CYS A 415 -14.18 -23.96 -15.51
C CYS A 415 -12.71 -23.78 -15.15
N THR A 416 -12.28 -22.60 -14.67
CA THR A 416 -10.90 -22.31 -14.27
C THR A 416 -10.77 -22.39 -12.74
N PRO A 417 -9.79 -23.14 -12.18
CA PRO A 417 -9.54 -23.17 -10.75
C PRO A 417 -9.28 -21.77 -10.17
N MET A 418 -9.71 -21.51 -8.92
CA MET A 418 -9.58 -20.20 -8.29
C MET A 418 -8.14 -19.69 -8.30
N ARG A 419 -7.17 -20.53 -7.97
CA ARG A 419 -5.74 -20.16 -7.97
C ARG A 419 -5.16 -19.74 -9.33
N GLU A 420 -5.87 -20.01 -10.43
CA GLU A 420 -5.49 -19.59 -11.77
C GLU A 420 -6.29 -18.37 -12.26
N ARG A 421 -7.50 -18.15 -11.71
CA ARG A 421 -8.38 -17.07 -12.15
C ARG A 421 -8.30 -15.81 -11.28
N TYR A 422 -8.08 -15.95 -9.97
CA TYR A 422 -7.98 -14.83 -9.03
C TYR A 422 -6.54 -14.65 -8.55
N VAL A 423 -6.01 -13.47 -8.73
CA VAL A 423 -4.63 -13.10 -8.35
C VAL A 423 -4.59 -11.79 -7.55
N GLY A 424 -5.76 -11.33 -7.10
CA GLY A 424 -6.01 -10.02 -6.52
C GLY A 424 -6.98 -9.22 -7.39
N ASN A 425 -7.22 -7.98 -7.03
CA ASN A 425 -8.17 -7.11 -7.73
C ASN A 425 -7.71 -6.67 -9.14
N ALA A 426 -6.44 -6.84 -9.47
CA ALA A 426 -5.91 -6.58 -10.79
C ALA A 426 -5.31 -7.84 -11.41
N LYS A 427 -5.75 -8.14 -12.63
CA LYS A 427 -5.16 -9.14 -13.52
C LYS A 427 -5.12 -8.52 -14.90
N ILE A 428 -4.01 -7.88 -15.25
CA ILE A 428 -3.92 -7.02 -16.43
C ILE A 428 -3.56 -7.82 -17.67
N PHE A 429 -2.36 -8.44 -17.70
CA PHE A 429 -1.90 -9.28 -18.80
C PHE A 429 -1.93 -10.75 -18.40
N LEU A 430 -2.45 -11.57 -19.30
CA LEU A 430 -2.30 -13.03 -19.23
C LEU A 430 -0.90 -13.46 -19.71
N ASP A 431 -0.43 -14.64 -19.32
CA ASP A 431 0.90 -15.12 -19.71
C ASP A 431 1.13 -15.12 -21.23
N ALA A 432 0.12 -15.55 -22.03
CA ALA A 432 0.20 -15.52 -23.49
C ALA A 432 0.24 -14.10 -24.08
N GLU A 433 -0.31 -13.10 -23.40
CA GLU A 433 -0.29 -11.71 -23.86
C GLU A 433 1.05 -11.04 -23.58
N LYS A 434 1.74 -11.47 -22.51
CA LYS A 434 3.09 -10.97 -22.18
C LYS A 434 4.11 -11.35 -23.27
N GLU A 435 3.96 -12.51 -23.91
CA GLU A 435 4.81 -12.95 -25.01
C GLU A 435 4.81 -11.97 -26.20
N VAL A 436 3.70 -11.27 -26.42
CA VAL A 436 3.57 -10.26 -27.49
C VAL A 436 4.15 -8.91 -27.08
N ILE A 437 4.05 -8.56 -25.80
CA ILE A 437 4.40 -7.23 -25.27
C ILE A 437 5.86 -7.16 -24.82
N LEU A 438 6.44 -8.26 -24.29
CA LEU A 438 7.80 -8.29 -23.77
C LEU A 438 8.79 -8.75 -24.83
N ASN A 439 9.84 -7.94 -25.08
CA ASN A 439 10.97 -8.35 -25.91
C ASN A 439 11.88 -9.37 -25.20
N LYS A 440 11.91 -9.36 -23.86
CA LYS A 440 12.61 -10.33 -23.01
C LYS A 440 11.62 -11.30 -22.34
N TYR A 441 10.69 -11.86 -23.09
CA TYR A 441 9.75 -12.85 -22.56
C TYR A 441 10.44 -14.13 -22.12
N ASP A 442 10.07 -14.65 -20.94
CA ASP A 442 10.53 -15.94 -20.42
C ASP A 442 9.33 -16.74 -19.88
N SER A 443 8.99 -17.83 -20.56
CA SER A 443 7.83 -18.67 -20.25
C SER A 443 7.86 -19.33 -18.86
N LYS A 444 9.00 -19.30 -18.15
CA LYS A 444 9.09 -19.81 -16.77
C LYS A 444 8.42 -18.88 -15.74
N TYR A 445 8.27 -17.57 -16.05
CA TYR A 445 7.66 -16.58 -15.15
C TYR A 445 6.15 -16.49 -15.39
N THR A 446 5.42 -17.41 -14.79
CA THR A 446 3.97 -17.53 -14.95
C THR A 446 3.21 -17.00 -13.75
N ILE A 447 1.97 -16.57 -13.98
CA ILE A 447 1.01 -16.19 -12.91
C ILE A 447 0.90 -17.32 -11.86
N LYS A 448 0.83 -18.57 -12.31
CA LYS A 448 0.75 -19.74 -11.42
C LYS A 448 1.95 -19.81 -10.47
N ARG A 449 3.16 -19.57 -10.97
CA ARG A 449 4.39 -19.58 -10.15
C ARG A 449 4.34 -18.49 -9.09
N ALA A 450 3.93 -17.28 -9.44
CA ALA A 450 3.84 -16.16 -8.51
C ALA A 450 2.82 -16.42 -7.37
N MET A 451 1.74 -17.16 -7.65
CA MET A 451 0.61 -17.34 -6.72
C MET A 451 0.64 -18.62 -5.89
N ASN A 452 1.47 -19.61 -6.25
CA ASN A 452 1.43 -20.93 -5.61
C ASN A 452 1.60 -20.89 -4.09
N ASP A 453 2.65 -20.25 -3.58
CA ASP A 453 2.92 -20.17 -2.14
C ASP A 453 1.75 -19.53 -1.36
N ILE A 454 1.17 -18.46 -1.91
CA ILE A 454 0.04 -17.75 -1.27
C ILE A 454 -1.17 -18.66 -1.17
N TYR A 455 -1.52 -19.38 -2.25
CA TYR A 455 -2.66 -20.30 -2.26
C TYR A 455 -2.43 -21.55 -1.42
N ASP A 456 -1.20 -22.03 -1.32
CA ASP A 456 -0.88 -23.19 -0.46
C ASP A 456 -1.05 -22.84 1.02
N ARG A 457 -0.67 -21.61 1.42
CA ARG A 457 -0.95 -21.07 2.76
C ARG A 457 -2.44 -20.79 3.02
N ALA A 458 -3.20 -20.43 1.99
CA ALA A 458 -4.63 -20.14 2.07
C ALA A 458 -5.54 -21.38 1.98
N ALA A 459 -5.00 -22.57 1.70
CA ALA A 459 -5.76 -23.77 1.33
C ALA A 459 -6.81 -24.21 2.37
N GLN A 460 -6.62 -23.85 3.64
CA GLN A 460 -7.51 -24.17 4.76
C GLN A 460 -8.77 -23.29 4.84
N TYR A 461 -8.82 -22.16 4.12
CA TYR A 461 -9.90 -21.20 4.22
C TYR A 461 -11.00 -21.46 3.18
N ASP A 462 -12.21 -20.96 3.47
CA ASP A 462 -13.27 -20.89 2.46
C ASP A 462 -12.88 -19.98 1.28
N PRO A 463 -13.55 -20.12 0.12
CA PRO A 463 -13.16 -19.38 -1.08
C PRO A 463 -13.09 -17.85 -0.93
N ILE A 464 -14.00 -17.23 -0.17
CA ILE A 464 -14.01 -15.77 0.04
C ILE A 464 -12.81 -15.38 0.91
N THR A 465 -12.58 -16.11 1.98
CA THR A 465 -11.43 -15.89 2.87
C THR A 465 -10.10 -16.15 2.16
N GLN A 466 -10.03 -17.13 1.21
CA GLN A 466 -8.85 -17.31 0.36
C GLN A 466 -8.57 -16.07 -0.49
N MET A 467 -9.61 -15.46 -1.09
CA MET A 467 -9.45 -14.23 -1.88
C MET A 467 -8.96 -13.06 -1.02
N GLN A 468 -9.51 -12.88 0.19
CA GLN A 468 -9.00 -11.88 1.13
C GLN A 468 -7.52 -12.15 1.51
N PHE A 469 -7.16 -13.41 1.78
CA PHE A 469 -5.78 -13.77 2.10
C PHE A 469 -4.82 -13.46 0.95
N VAL A 470 -5.25 -13.67 -0.30
CA VAL A 470 -4.50 -13.25 -1.49
C VAL A 470 -4.31 -11.74 -1.48
N ASP A 471 -5.37 -10.96 -1.29
CA ASP A 471 -5.30 -9.49 -1.31
C ASP A 471 -4.42 -8.94 -0.19
N PHE A 472 -4.46 -9.50 1.01
CA PHE A 472 -3.55 -9.12 2.10
C PHE A 472 -2.06 -9.36 1.79
N ASN A 473 -1.76 -10.36 0.96
CA ASN A 473 -0.37 -10.73 0.62
C ASN A 473 0.10 -10.19 -0.74
N THR A 474 -0.77 -9.50 -1.49
CA THR A 474 -0.43 -8.94 -2.80
C THR A 474 -0.97 -7.53 -2.97
N TRP A 475 -2.27 -7.38 -3.18
CA TRP A 475 -2.96 -6.13 -3.51
C TRP A 475 -2.81 -5.05 -2.44
N LEU A 476 -3.04 -5.40 -1.17
CA LEU A 476 -2.95 -4.45 -0.06
C LEU A 476 -1.54 -3.88 0.08
N THR A 477 -0.53 -4.73 0.08
CA THR A 477 0.86 -4.33 0.35
C THR A 477 1.58 -3.77 -0.88
N GLY A 478 1.25 -4.25 -2.08
CA GLY A 478 1.94 -3.86 -3.32
C GLY A 478 1.28 -2.69 -4.06
N ASP A 479 -0.01 -2.42 -3.79
CA ASP A 479 -0.78 -1.35 -4.45
C ASP A 479 -1.34 -0.37 -3.42
N ILE A 480 -2.32 -0.79 -2.61
CA ILE A 480 -3.12 0.11 -1.76
C ILE A 480 -2.24 0.91 -0.79
N LEU A 481 -1.39 0.25 -0.03
CA LEU A 481 -0.56 0.90 0.99
C LEU A 481 0.63 1.65 0.39
N VAL A 482 1.20 1.16 -0.72
CA VAL A 482 2.28 1.86 -1.42
C VAL A 482 1.77 3.21 -1.94
N LYS A 483 0.68 3.23 -2.73
CA LYS A 483 0.13 4.50 -3.25
C LYS A 483 -0.34 5.41 -2.12
N ALA A 484 -0.94 4.85 -1.05
CA ALA A 484 -1.43 5.63 0.08
C ALA A 484 -0.28 6.36 0.79
N ASP A 485 0.79 5.68 1.16
CA ASP A 485 1.96 6.31 1.80
C ASP A 485 2.68 7.26 0.84
N ARG A 486 2.97 6.84 -0.40
CA ARG A 486 3.75 7.63 -1.36
C ARG A 486 3.06 8.92 -1.77
N MET A 487 1.77 8.85 -2.10
CA MET A 487 1.04 10.01 -2.60
C MET A 487 0.78 11.05 -1.51
N THR A 488 0.55 10.62 -0.29
CA THR A 488 0.37 11.55 0.82
C THR A 488 1.72 12.11 1.28
N MET A 489 2.77 11.28 1.37
CA MET A 489 4.09 11.75 1.77
C MET A 489 4.80 12.60 0.72
N ALA A 490 4.41 12.54 -0.56
CA ALA A 490 4.83 13.52 -1.57
C ALA A 490 4.55 14.98 -1.14
N HIS A 491 3.60 15.16 -0.22
CA HIS A 491 3.17 16.46 0.30
C HIS A 491 3.37 16.59 1.82
N SER A 492 4.19 15.75 2.43
CA SER A 492 4.43 15.74 3.89
C SER A 492 3.13 15.62 4.70
N LEU A 493 2.18 14.80 4.23
CA LEU A 493 0.90 14.52 4.87
C LEU A 493 0.89 13.09 5.42
N GLU A 494 0.69 12.93 6.73
CA GLU A 494 0.59 11.60 7.34
C GLU A 494 -0.79 10.99 7.14
N LEU A 495 -0.86 9.88 6.41
CA LEU A 495 -2.08 9.08 6.31
C LEU A 495 -2.14 8.05 7.43
N ARG A 496 -3.31 7.96 8.09
CA ARG A 496 -3.66 6.96 9.10
C ARG A 496 -4.85 6.12 8.64
N VAL A 497 -4.79 4.82 8.93
CA VAL A 497 -5.71 3.81 8.38
C VAL A 497 -6.36 2.96 9.49
N PRO A 498 -7.37 3.47 10.21
CA PRO A 498 -7.93 2.81 11.39
C PRO A 498 -8.43 1.37 11.18
N PHE A 499 -8.82 1.00 9.96
CA PHE A 499 -9.22 -0.38 9.66
C PHE A 499 -8.05 -1.38 9.66
N LEU A 500 -6.82 -0.90 9.43
CA LEU A 500 -5.59 -1.73 9.47
C LEU A 500 -4.92 -1.68 10.85
N ASP A 501 -5.72 -1.89 11.88
CA ASP A 501 -5.29 -2.08 13.25
C ASP A 501 -5.33 -3.57 13.60
N LYS A 502 -4.31 -4.09 14.31
CA LYS A 502 -4.24 -5.52 14.67
C LYS A 502 -5.44 -6.00 15.51
N GLU A 503 -6.03 -5.12 16.34
CA GLU A 503 -7.21 -5.48 17.14
C GLU A 503 -8.49 -5.46 16.28
N VAL A 504 -8.61 -4.53 15.32
CA VAL A 504 -9.69 -4.55 14.31
C VAL A 504 -9.60 -5.83 13.48
N PHE A 505 -8.41 -6.17 12.96
CA PHE A 505 -8.23 -7.41 12.20
C PHE A 505 -8.54 -8.65 13.03
N LYS A 506 -8.16 -8.70 14.29
CA LYS A 506 -8.45 -9.81 15.21
C LYS A 506 -9.96 -10.07 15.35
N VAL A 507 -10.77 -9.01 15.43
CA VAL A 507 -12.24 -9.13 15.44
C VAL A 507 -12.76 -9.56 14.07
N ALA A 508 -12.36 -8.87 13.00
CA ALA A 508 -12.80 -9.16 11.65
C ALA A 508 -12.39 -10.54 11.13
N SER A 509 -11.25 -11.06 11.58
CA SER A 509 -10.76 -12.40 11.21
C SER A 509 -11.67 -13.54 11.65
N LYS A 510 -12.55 -13.29 12.64
CA LYS A 510 -13.56 -14.25 13.14
C LYS A 510 -14.81 -14.31 12.26
N LEU A 511 -14.99 -13.37 11.32
CA LEU A 511 -16.18 -13.30 10.48
C LEU A 511 -16.23 -14.45 9.47
N THR A 512 -17.39 -15.11 9.38
CA THR A 512 -17.68 -16.12 8.37
C THR A 512 -17.95 -15.48 7.00
N ALA A 513 -17.92 -16.27 5.94
CA ALA A 513 -18.21 -15.79 4.59
C ALA A 513 -19.58 -15.07 4.50
N ASP A 514 -20.63 -15.59 5.13
CA ASP A 514 -21.98 -15.01 5.12
C ASP A 514 -22.11 -13.71 5.94
N GLU A 515 -21.20 -13.50 6.89
CA GLU A 515 -21.11 -12.29 7.70
C GLU A 515 -20.34 -11.18 6.97
N LYS A 516 -19.45 -11.54 6.04
CA LYS A 516 -18.74 -10.64 5.13
C LYS A 516 -19.61 -10.25 3.94
N ILE A 517 -20.28 -11.25 3.33
CA ILE A 517 -21.08 -11.08 2.12
C ILE A 517 -22.43 -11.77 2.29
N ASN A 518 -23.50 -10.99 2.26
CA ASN A 518 -24.88 -11.50 2.35
C ASN A 518 -25.69 -11.06 1.12
N GLY A 519 -26.10 -12.02 0.30
CA GLY A 519 -26.75 -11.75 -0.98
C GLY A 519 -25.81 -10.93 -1.89
N HIS A 520 -26.21 -9.71 -2.22
CA HIS A 520 -25.42 -8.76 -3.02
C HIS A 520 -24.71 -7.70 -2.18
N VAL A 521 -24.81 -7.78 -0.85
CA VAL A 521 -24.25 -6.78 0.08
C VAL A 521 -22.88 -7.24 0.55
N THR A 522 -21.85 -6.46 0.23
CA THR A 522 -20.48 -6.61 0.74
C THR A 522 -20.33 -5.86 2.07
N LYS A 523 -19.30 -6.22 2.88
CA LYS A 523 -19.10 -5.67 4.24
C LYS A 523 -20.37 -5.77 5.08
N TYR A 524 -21.11 -6.87 4.94
CA TYR A 524 -22.46 -6.97 5.46
C TYR A 524 -22.53 -6.65 6.95
N LEU A 525 -21.73 -7.31 7.78
CA LEU A 525 -21.82 -7.11 9.22
C LEU A 525 -21.27 -5.75 9.67
N LEU A 526 -20.27 -5.20 8.97
CA LEU A 526 -19.80 -3.82 9.19
C LEU A 526 -20.93 -2.82 8.94
N ARG A 527 -21.70 -2.98 7.85
CA ARG A 527 -22.83 -2.12 7.52
C ARG A 527 -23.94 -2.20 8.58
N GLU A 528 -24.29 -3.41 9.00
CA GLU A 528 -25.32 -3.60 10.03
C GLU A 528 -24.86 -3.01 11.39
N SER A 529 -23.57 -3.10 11.72
CA SER A 529 -22.99 -2.53 12.95
C SER A 529 -23.18 -1.01 13.07
N PHE A 530 -23.16 -0.26 11.96
CA PHE A 530 -23.29 1.20 11.94
C PHE A 530 -24.62 1.71 11.36
N LYS A 531 -25.59 0.84 11.14
CA LYS A 531 -26.86 1.18 10.50
C LYS A 531 -27.70 2.18 11.29
N SER A 532 -27.67 2.07 12.61
CA SER A 532 -28.40 3.00 13.49
C SER A 532 -27.81 4.40 13.51
N ASP A 533 -26.47 4.51 13.42
CA ASP A 533 -25.76 5.79 13.50
C ASP A 533 -25.71 6.49 12.15
N LEU A 534 -25.63 5.72 11.07
CA LEU A 534 -25.46 6.19 9.70
C LEU A 534 -26.50 5.57 8.75
N PRO A 535 -27.81 5.77 9.01
CA PRO A 535 -28.87 5.12 8.23
C PRO A 535 -28.84 5.48 6.74
N PHE A 536 -28.32 6.65 6.38
CA PHE A 536 -28.18 7.09 4.99
C PHE A 536 -27.12 6.32 4.18
N LEU A 537 -26.17 5.63 4.86
CA LEU A 537 -25.15 4.81 4.19
C LEU A 537 -25.62 3.41 3.84
N THR A 538 -26.67 2.94 4.51
CA THR A 538 -27.20 1.59 4.33
C THR A 538 -28.26 1.50 3.22
N ALA A 539 -28.60 2.63 2.60
CA ALA A 539 -29.46 2.62 1.42
C ALA A 539 -28.80 1.79 0.31
N LEU A 540 -29.44 0.69 -0.08
CA LEU A 540 -28.95 -0.30 -1.04
C LEU A 540 -28.66 0.29 -2.44
N ASP A 541 -29.19 1.47 -2.73
CA ASP A 541 -29.06 2.16 -4.02
C ASP A 541 -27.80 3.01 -4.15
N ARG A 542 -26.98 3.14 -3.09
CA ARG A 542 -25.78 3.97 -3.10
C ARG A 542 -24.62 3.21 -3.76
N LYS A 543 -24.43 3.43 -5.06
CA LYS A 543 -23.31 2.86 -5.81
C LYS A 543 -22.00 3.51 -5.38
N LYS A 544 -21.08 2.69 -4.84
CA LYS A 544 -19.67 3.08 -4.68
C LYS A 544 -19.05 3.14 -6.08
N LEU A 545 -18.43 4.27 -6.44
CA LEU A 545 -17.70 4.43 -7.69
C LEU A 545 -16.22 4.03 -7.56
N GLY A 546 -15.65 4.11 -6.36
CA GLY A 546 -14.29 3.64 -6.05
C GLY A 546 -13.19 4.43 -6.75
N TYR A 547 -13.19 5.76 -6.61
CA TYR A 547 -12.25 6.68 -7.28
C TYR A 547 -12.15 6.42 -8.79
N PRO A 548 -13.25 6.57 -9.54
CA PRO A 548 -13.25 6.29 -10.97
C PRO A 548 -12.37 7.32 -11.69
N VAL A 549 -11.33 6.86 -12.36
CA VAL A 549 -10.46 7.69 -13.19
C VAL A 549 -10.86 7.51 -14.64
N PRO A 550 -11.10 8.58 -15.41
CA PRO A 550 -11.63 8.47 -16.78
C PRO A 550 -10.59 8.08 -17.84
N ILE A 551 -9.52 7.34 -17.49
CA ILE A 551 -8.44 6.93 -18.41
C ILE A 551 -8.95 6.20 -19.64
N ARG A 552 -10.05 5.42 -19.49
CA ARG A 552 -10.68 4.72 -20.61
C ARG A 552 -11.13 5.68 -21.71
N LEU A 553 -11.69 6.82 -21.32
CA LEU A 553 -12.17 7.82 -22.26
C LEU A 553 -11.01 8.71 -22.76
N TRP A 554 -10.17 9.17 -21.86
CA TRP A 554 -9.04 10.01 -22.20
C TRP A 554 -8.07 9.35 -23.19
N LEU A 555 -7.78 8.06 -23.03
CA LEU A 555 -6.93 7.32 -23.97
C LEU A 555 -7.57 7.10 -25.35
N LYS A 556 -8.88 7.28 -25.50
CA LYS A 556 -9.56 7.29 -26.81
C LYS A 556 -9.48 8.67 -27.48
N ASP A 557 -9.53 9.72 -26.65
CA ASP A 557 -9.75 11.10 -27.10
C ASP A 557 -8.54 11.99 -26.72
N GLU A 558 -8.58 12.66 -25.57
CA GLU A 558 -7.66 13.75 -25.21
C GLU A 558 -6.20 13.28 -25.02
N LEU A 559 -5.98 12.10 -24.46
CA LEU A 559 -4.64 11.53 -24.20
C LEU A 559 -4.18 10.51 -25.25
N TYR A 560 -4.91 10.37 -26.37
CA TYR A 560 -4.51 9.41 -27.41
C TYR A 560 -3.13 9.71 -27.99
N GLN A 561 -2.91 10.96 -28.47
CA GLN A 561 -1.62 11.32 -29.06
C GLN A 561 -0.50 11.31 -28.02
N TRP A 562 -0.76 11.79 -26.83
CA TRP A 562 0.16 11.75 -25.69
C TRP A 562 0.65 10.32 -25.41
N ALA A 563 -0.24 9.32 -25.39
CA ALA A 563 0.12 7.92 -25.18
C ALA A 563 1.02 7.38 -26.31
N ILE A 564 0.69 7.69 -27.55
CA ILE A 564 1.50 7.31 -28.72
C ILE A 564 2.90 7.94 -28.65
N ASP A 565 3.00 9.19 -28.26
CA ASP A 565 4.27 9.92 -28.19
C ASP A 565 5.17 9.35 -27.08
N ILE A 566 4.63 9.00 -25.90
CA ILE A 566 5.38 8.31 -24.84
C ILE A 566 5.96 6.98 -25.35
N ILE A 567 5.14 6.16 -26.00
CA ILE A 567 5.60 4.86 -26.49
C ILE A 567 6.70 5.03 -27.54
N LYS A 568 6.51 5.94 -28.52
CA LYS A 568 7.47 6.15 -29.61
C LYS A 568 8.82 6.69 -29.12
N ASN A 569 8.77 7.64 -28.17
CA ASN A 569 9.96 8.33 -27.66
C ASN A 569 10.64 7.62 -26.48
N SER A 570 10.14 6.48 -26.04
CA SER A 570 10.76 5.69 -24.97
C SER A 570 12.05 5.02 -25.45
N ASN A 571 13.04 4.88 -24.55
CA ASN A 571 14.27 4.10 -24.76
C ASN A 571 14.20 2.69 -24.13
N ALA A 572 12.98 2.22 -23.77
CA ALA A 572 12.76 0.91 -23.15
C ALA A 572 12.54 -0.22 -24.18
N ASP A 573 13.12 -0.10 -25.38
CA ASP A 573 13.00 -1.10 -26.47
C ASP A 573 13.56 -2.48 -26.07
N GLU A 574 14.48 -2.51 -25.13
CA GLU A 574 14.99 -3.77 -24.58
C GLU A 574 13.90 -4.61 -23.90
N PHE A 575 12.88 -3.95 -23.32
CA PHE A 575 11.85 -4.59 -22.50
C PHE A 575 10.50 -4.65 -23.21
N ILE A 576 10.06 -3.57 -23.84
CA ILE A 576 8.71 -3.44 -24.40
C ILE A 576 8.73 -3.39 -25.93
N ASN A 577 7.89 -4.21 -26.54
CA ASN A 577 7.59 -4.16 -27.97
C ASN A 577 6.69 -2.96 -28.28
N LYS A 578 7.30 -1.89 -28.79
CA LYS A 578 6.60 -0.63 -29.08
C LYS A 578 5.49 -0.78 -30.12
N ASP A 579 5.70 -1.60 -31.15
CA ASP A 579 4.68 -1.81 -32.20
C ASP A 579 3.44 -2.49 -31.62
N ALA A 580 3.63 -3.50 -30.76
CA ALA A 580 2.54 -4.16 -30.06
C ALA A 580 1.83 -3.19 -29.09
N ALA A 581 2.57 -2.33 -28.39
CA ALA A 581 2.01 -1.33 -27.48
C ALA A 581 1.19 -0.27 -28.26
N ILE A 582 1.69 0.25 -29.37
CA ILE A 582 0.97 1.19 -30.25
C ILE A 582 -0.32 0.53 -30.77
N LYS A 583 -0.22 -0.74 -31.19
CA LYS A 583 -1.40 -1.48 -31.66
C LYS A 583 -2.49 -1.58 -30.57
N LEU A 584 -2.14 -1.80 -29.31
CA LEU A 584 -3.12 -1.78 -28.20
C LEU A 584 -3.84 -0.43 -28.09
N VAL A 585 -3.13 0.69 -28.26
CA VAL A 585 -3.72 2.03 -28.25
C VAL A 585 -4.69 2.22 -29.41
N GLU A 586 -4.28 1.81 -30.61
CA GLU A 586 -5.13 1.86 -31.82
C GLU A 586 -6.39 0.99 -31.67
N ASP A 587 -6.22 -0.25 -31.20
CA ASP A 587 -7.32 -1.20 -30.98
C ASP A 587 -8.29 -0.68 -29.89
N HIS A 588 -7.78 -0.03 -28.84
CA HIS A 588 -8.62 0.61 -27.82
C HIS A 588 -9.45 1.76 -28.40
N ARG A 589 -8.82 2.60 -29.24
CA ARG A 589 -9.49 3.75 -29.86
C ARG A 589 -10.61 3.34 -30.80
N LYS A 590 -10.35 2.35 -31.66
CA LYS A 590 -11.23 1.93 -32.76
C LYS A 590 -12.18 0.80 -32.40
N GLY A 591 -11.79 -0.04 -31.45
CA GLY A 591 -12.50 -1.27 -31.11
C GLY A 591 -13.54 -1.10 -30.00
N PRO A 592 -14.36 -2.16 -29.79
CA PRO A 592 -15.40 -2.19 -28.76
C PRO A 592 -14.85 -2.53 -27.37
N PHE A 593 -13.62 -3.04 -27.26
CA PHE A 593 -13.06 -3.55 -26.03
C PHE A 593 -12.34 -2.45 -25.25
N ASP A 594 -12.42 -2.53 -23.92
CA ASP A 594 -11.66 -1.68 -23.02
C ASP A 594 -10.26 -2.27 -22.78
N LEU A 595 -9.24 -1.65 -23.38
CA LEU A 595 -7.83 -2.01 -23.22
C LEU A 595 -7.07 -0.99 -22.37
N SER A 596 -7.78 -0.01 -21.80
CA SER A 596 -7.16 1.14 -21.10
C SER A 596 -6.22 0.71 -19.98
N ARG A 597 -6.56 -0.31 -19.19
CA ARG A 597 -5.70 -0.79 -18.09
C ARG A 597 -4.38 -1.38 -18.61
N LYS A 598 -4.40 -2.12 -19.73
CA LYS A 598 -3.18 -2.66 -20.36
C LYS A 598 -2.28 -1.55 -20.89
N ILE A 599 -2.87 -0.59 -21.59
CA ILE A 599 -2.15 0.58 -22.11
C ILE A 599 -1.55 1.37 -20.94
N TRP A 600 -2.34 1.62 -19.91
CA TRP A 600 -1.91 2.36 -18.72
C TRP A 600 -0.73 1.68 -18.02
N THR A 601 -0.78 0.36 -17.84
CA THR A 601 0.32 -0.43 -17.25
C THR A 601 1.61 -0.26 -18.06
N ILE A 602 1.54 -0.30 -19.40
CA ILE A 602 2.71 -0.06 -20.24
C ILE A 602 3.22 1.38 -20.08
N LEU A 603 2.33 2.39 -20.14
CA LEU A 603 2.71 3.80 -20.04
C LEU A 603 3.40 4.12 -18.70
N ILE A 604 2.87 3.60 -17.58
CA ILE A 604 3.48 3.79 -16.26
C ILE A 604 4.91 3.19 -16.23
N PHE A 605 5.11 2.00 -16.77
CA PHE A 605 6.45 1.41 -16.87
C PHE A 605 7.40 2.27 -17.73
N LEU A 606 6.94 2.75 -18.89
CA LEU A 606 7.78 3.55 -19.79
C LEU A 606 8.18 4.90 -19.16
N ILE A 607 7.24 5.56 -18.44
CA ILE A 607 7.54 6.81 -17.74
C ILE A 607 8.44 6.52 -16.53
N TRP A 608 8.21 5.44 -15.79
CA TRP A 608 9.08 5.01 -14.70
C TRP A 608 10.51 4.74 -15.19
N HIS A 609 10.67 4.03 -16.31
CA HIS A 609 11.96 3.78 -16.95
C HIS A 609 12.67 5.10 -17.29
N LYS A 610 11.96 6.05 -17.87
CA LYS A 610 12.49 7.37 -18.20
C LYS A 610 12.97 8.12 -16.95
N VAL A 611 12.19 8.09 -15.87
CA VAL A 611 12.50 8.80 -14.61
C VAL A 611 13.64 8.16 -13.85
N TYR A 612 13.66 6.83 -13.73
CA TYR A 612 14.58 6.12 -12.84
C TYR A 612 15.79 5.51 -13.54
N ILE A 613 15.63 5.00 -14.75
CA ILE A 613 16.73 4.38 -15.49
C ILE A 613 17.48 5.41 -16.34
N GLU A 614 16.74 6.28 -17.03
CA GLU A 614 17.33 7.35 -17.86
C GLU A 614 17.64 8.61 -17.02
N LYS A 615 17.17 8.67 -15.76
CA LYS A 615 17.37 9.78 -14.81
C LYS A 615 16.84 11.14 -15.31
N GLU A 616 15.79 11.13 -16.13
CA GLU A 616 15.14 12.35 -16.61
C GLU A 616 14.12 12.87 -15.58
N THR A 617 14.56 13.81 -14.74
CA THR A 617 13.76 14.39 -13.64
C THR A 617 13.69 15.92 -13.71
N PRO A 618 13.20 16.53 -14.82
CA PRO A 618 13.21 17.99 -15.01
C PRO A 618 12.34 18.75 -14.01
N PHE A 619 11.56 18.06 -13.21
CA PHE A 619 10.69 18.63 -12.17
C PHE A 619 11.35 18.70 -10.79
N LEU A 620 12.63 18.30 -10.66
CA LEU A 620 13.40 18.38 -9.40
C LEU A 620 14.28 19.63 -9.30
N ASP A 621 14.37 20.44 -10.37
CA ASP A 621 15.14 21.68 -10.43
C ASP A 621 14.52 22.82 -9.60
#